data_6ee6d358216e925a4b9bb782c2579f8b
#
_entry.id   6ee6d358216e925a4b9bb782c2579f8b
#
_cell.length_a   1.000
_cell.length_b   1.000
_cell.length_c   1.000
_cell.angle_alpha   90.00
_cell.angle_beta   90.00
_cell.angle_gamma   90.00
#
_symmetry.space_group_name_H-M   'P 1'
#
loop_
_entity.id
_entity.type
_entity.pdbx_description
1 polymer ?
#
loop_
_entity_poly.entity_id
_entity_poly.type
_entity_poly.pdbx_seq_one_letter_code
_entity_poly.pdbx_strand_id
1 'polypeptide(L)'
;ENKHGAHNYHPVPVVLDKGEGVFVWDVEGKKYYDFLSAYSAVNQGHCHPRIIDTLVKQARKLTLTSRAFYNSQLGRYEEFVTRYFGYDKVLPMNTGAEAVETALKLCRKWAYEVKKLPKDTAEIVVCRNNFHGRTTTIVSFSIDPDAYNNYGPFTPGFVVIPYNDAEALAKVLDEHPHVAGFLVEPIQGEAGAYVPDEGYLKKCYDLCRAHNVLFI
;
A
#
# COMPACT_ATOMS: atom_id res chain seq x y z
N GLU A 1 -2.62 28.58 -5.58
CA GLU A 1 -2.85 27.47 -4.64
C GLU A 1 -3.22 28.01 -3.27
N ASN A 2 -2.43 28.89 -2.66
CA ASN A 2 -2.67 29.47 -1.33
C ASN A 2 -4.08 30.08 -1.12
N LYS A 3 -4.72 30.56 -2.17
CA LYS A 3 -6.07 31.16 -2.09
C LYS A 3 -7.20 30.13 -2.19
N HIS A 4 -6.96 29.00 -2.84
CA HIS A 4 -8.01 28.04 -3.19
C HIS A 4 -7.75 26.60 -2.73
N GLY A 5 -6.53 26.29 -2.29
CA GLY A 5 -6.17 24.97 -1.77
C GLY A 5 -6.61 24.77 -0.32
N ALA A 6 -6.76 23.53 0.08
CA ALA A 6 -7.20 23.16 1.43
C ALA A 6 -6.08 23.21 2.49
N HIS A 7 -4.87 23.54 2.12
CA HIS A 7 -3.66 23.67 2.99
C HIS A 7 -3.39 22.44 3.89
N ASN A 8 -3.71 21.26 3.40
CA ASN A 8 -3.46 19.98 4.09
C ASN A 8 -2.00 19.52 4.01
N TYR A 9 -1.17 20.24 3.24
CA TYR A 9 0.28 20.10 3.14
C TYR A 9 0.98 21.44 3.28
N HIS A 10 2.27 21.40 3.66
CA HIS A 10 3.18 22.54 3.62
C HIS A 10 4.24 22.30 2.53
N PRO A 11 3.92 22.52 1.24
CA PRO A 11 4.84 22.25 0.16
C PRO A 11 6.07 23.14 0.24
N VAL A 12 7.21 22.62 -0.22
CA VAL A 12 8.43 23.42 -0.44
C VAL A 12 8.08 24.53 -1.43
N PRO A 13 8.53 25.78 -1.20
CA PRO A 13 8.15 26.95 -2.01
C PRO A 13 8.85 26.96 -3.39
N VAL A 14 8.64 25.91 -4.16
CA VAL A 14 9.11 25.74 -5.54
C VAL A 14 7.92 25.30 -6.40
N VAL A 15 7.71 25.98 -7.52
CA VAL A 15 6.65 25.64 -8.47
C VAL A 15 7.28 24.89 -9.63
N LEU A 16 7.17 23.56 -9.63
CA LEU A 16 7.69 22.71 -10.70
C LEU A 16 6.77 22.71 -11.91
N ASP A 17 7.34 22.81 -13.11
CA ASP A 17 6.62 22.91 -14.38
C ASP A 17 7.03 21.83 -15.41
N LYS A 18 8.29 21.40 -15.40
CA LYS A 18 8.83 20.44 -16.36
C LYS A 18 9.59 19.32 -15.66
N GLY A 19 9.52 18.10 -16.21
CA GLY A 19 10.32 16.95 -15.76
C GLY A 19 10.88 16.15 -16.94
N GLU A 20 12.11 15.65 -16.82
CA GLU A 20 12.77 14.79 -17.79
C GLU A 20 13.82 13.89 -17.11
N GLY A 21 13.64 12.60 -17.16
CA GLY A 21 14.51 11.64 -16.47
C GLY A 21 14.56 11.93 -14.96
N VAL A 22 15.75 12.18 -14.42
CA VAL A 22 15.95 12.47 -12.99
C VAL A 22 15.87 13.97 -12.67
N PHE A 23 15.54 14.80 -13.64
CA PHE A 23 15.54 16.25 -13.48
C PHE A 23 14.13 16.83 -13.52
N VAL A 24 13.95 17.90 -12.74
CA VAL A 24 12.77 18.78 -12.80
C VAL A 24 13.20 20.23 -12.92
N TRP A 25 12.33 21.06 -13.47
CA TRP A 25 12.53 22.50 -13.60
C TRP A 25 11.35 23.25 -13.02
N ASP A 26 11.63 24.36 -12.37
CA ASP A 26 10.60 25.27 -11.93
C ASP A 26 10.12 26.22 -13.06
N VAL A 27 9.09 27.01 -12.75
CA VAL A 27 8.53 28.01 -13.69
C VAL A 27 9.52 29.10 -14.10
N GLU A 28 10.62 29.29 -13.37
CA GLU A 28 11.69 30.23 -13.69
C GLU A 28 12.79 29.58 -14.55
N GLY A 29 12.65 28.27 -14.82
CA GLY A 29 13.61 27.49 -15.61
C GLY A 29 14.82 26.96 -14.83
N LYS A 30 14.84 27.10 -13.52
CA LYS A 30 15.90 26.55 -12.68
C LYS A 30 15.77 25.04 -12.58
N LYS A 31 16.90 24.34 -12.77
CA LYS A 31 17.00 22.88 -12.79
C LYS A 31 17.32 22.31 -11.42
N TYR A 32 16.67 21.20 -11.08
CA TYR A 32 16.88 20.44 -9.85
C TYR A 32 17.00 18.94 -10.14
N TYR A 33 17.68 18.22 -9.26
CA TYR A 33 17.53 16.77 -9.19
C TYR A 33 16.28 16.41 -8.38
N ASP A 34 15.49 15.48 -8.87
CA ASP A 34 14.35 14.95 -8.13
C ASP A 34 14.76 13.68 -7.38
N PHE A 35 15.08 13.81 -6.09
CA PHE A 35 15.37 12.68 -5.20
C PHE A 35 14.14 12.12 -4.50
N LEU A 36 12.99 12.78 -4.63
CA LEU A 36 11.74 12.31 -4.05
C LEU A 36 10.98 11.35 -4.99
N SER A 37 11.04 11.62 -6.30
CA SER A 37 10.41 10.83 -7.36
C SER A 37 8.93 10.51 -7.09
N ALA A 38 8.17 11.50 -6.58
CA ALA A 38 6.78 11.33 -6.13
C ALA A 38 6.61 10.07 -5.23
N TYR A 39 7.44 9.99 -4.17
CA TYR A 39 7.49 8.83 -3.27
C TYR A 39 7.76 7.50 -4.01
N SER A 40 8.74 7.52 -4.91
CA SER A 40 9.15 6.40 -5.78
C SER A 40 8.16 6.00 -6.88
N ALA A 41 7.06 6.75 -7.07
CA ALA A 41 6.10 6.47 -8.15
C ALA A 41 6.69 6.75 -9.54
N VAL A 42 7.65 7.68 -9.65
CA VAL A 42 8.34 8.05 -10.90
C VAL A 42 9.74 7.45 -10.98
N ASN A 43 9.94 6.26 -10.44
CA ASN A 43 11.24 5.56 -10.37
C ASN A 43 11.85 5.23 -11.75
N GLN A 44 11.09 5.30 -12.85
CA GLN A 44 11.57 5.18 -14.23
C GLN A 44 12.01 6.52 -14.83
N GLY A 45 11.93 7.59 -14.04
CA GLY A 45 12.19 8.96 -14.47
C GLY A 45 10.97 9.67 -15.06
N HIS A 46 11.02 11.00 -15.00
CA HIS A 46 9.99 11.85 -15.56
C HIS A 46 9.89 11.70 -17.08
N CYS A 47 8.69 11.65 -17.60
CA CYS A 47 8.38 11.63 -19.04
C CYS A 47 9.13 10.53 -19.81
N HIS A 48 9.31 9.34 -19.22
CA HIS A 48 10.02 8.25 -19.89
C HIS A 48 9.37 7.94 -21.24
N PRO A 49 10.11 8.04 -22.39
CA PRO A 49 9.51 8.08 -23.73
C PRO A 49 8.68 6.83 -24.04
N ARG A 50 9.14 5.63 -23.70
CA ARG A 50 8.39 4.40 -23.93
C ARG A 50 7.06 4.34 -23.15
N ILE A 51 7.03 4.89 -21.93
CA ILE A 51 5.83 4.93 -21.12
C ILE A 51 4.84 5.94 -21.68
N ILE A 52 5.33 7.16 -22.00
CA ILE A 52 4.49 8.21 -22.59
C ILE A 52 3.92 7.80 -23.96
N ASP A 53 4.74 7.23 -24.82
CA ASP A 53 4.28 6.75 -26.13
C ASP A 53 3.22 5.66 -26.01
N THR A 54 3.38 4.75 -25.05
CA THR A 54 2.40 3.69 -24.79
C THR A 54 1.09 4.27 -24.28
N LEU A 55 1.16 5.21 -23.34
CA LEU A 55 0.01 5.93 -22.82
C LEU A 55 -0.76 6.65 -23.93
N VAL A 56 -0.06 7.43 -24.75
CA VAL A 56 -0.67 8.18 -25.88
C VAL A 56 -1.33 7.25 -26.89
N LYS A 57 -0.63 6.18 -27.28
CA LYS A 57 -1.18 5.17 -28.23
C LYS A 57 -2.44 4.52 -27.68
N GLN A 58 -2.43 4.12 -26.41
CA GLN A 58 -3.59 3.49 -25.78
C GLN A 58 -4.74 4.48 -25.58
N ALA A 59 -4.46 5.70 -25.14
CA ALA A 59 -5.47 6.73 -24.93
C ALA A 59 -6.23 7.10 -26.23
N ARG A 60 -5.54 7.12 -27.37
CA ARG A 60 -6.16 7.34 -28.69
C ARG A 60 -6.99 6.16 -29.19
N LYS A 61 -6.77 4.96 -28.64
CA LYS A 61 -7.50 3.74 -29.03
C LYS A 61 -8.71 3.48 -28.14
N LEU A 62 -8.51 3.49 -26.81
CA LEU A 62 -9.55 3.22 -25.82
C LEU A 62 -9.02 3.69 -24.45
N THR A 63 -9.72 4.64 -23.83
CA THR A 63 -9.32 5.22 -22.54
C THR A 63 -9.81 4.43 -21.35
N LEU A 64 -11.11 4.12 -21.30
CA LEU A 64 -11.75 3.50 -20.15
C LEU A 64 -12.89 2.59 -20.59
N THR A 65 -13.00 1.43 -19.90
CA THR A 65 -14.17 0.57 -19.95
C THR A 65 -14.69 0.31 -18.54
N SER A 66 -15.99 0.09 -18.38
CA SER A 66 -16.53 -0.50 -17.17
C SER A 66 -16.03 -1.94 -17.00
N ARG A 67 -15.96 -2.40 -15.74
CA ARG A 67 -15.71 -3.83 -15.44
C ARG A 67 -16.85 -4.77 -15.88
N ALA A 68 -17.95 -4.21 -16.39
CA ALA A 68 -19.00 -4.97 -17.07
C ALA A 68 -18.52 -5.58 -18.40
N PHE A 69 -17.39 -5.12 -18.93
CA PHE A 69 -16.80 -5.62 -20.17
C PHE A 69 -15.37 -6.11 -19.96
N TYR A 70 -14.97 -7.06 -20.78
CA TYR A 70 -13.55 -7.39 -20.94
C TYR A 70 -12.86 -6.34 -21.80
N ASN A 71 -11.55 -6.14 -21.60
CA ASN A 71 -10.72 -5.34 -22.48
C ASN A 71 -9.42 -6.07 -22.83
N SER A 72 -8.78 -5.65 -23.91
CA SER A 72 -7.62 -6.35 -24.47
C SER A 72 -6.32 -6.17 -23.69
N GLN A 73 -6.30 -5.33 -22.65
CA GLN A 73 -5.07 -5.03 -21.89
C GLN A 73 -5.05 -5.68 -20.52
N LEU A 74 -6.19 -5.71 -19.82
CA LEU A 74 -6.24 -6.17 -18.43
C LEU A 74 -5.77 -7.61 -18.27
N GLY A 75 -6.25 -8.54 -19.10
CA GLY A 75 -5.83 -9.95 -19.03
C GLY A 75 -4.32 -10.15 -19.24
N ARG A 76 -3.69 -9.35 -20.13
CA ARG A 76 -2.24 -9.36 -20.32
C ARG A 76 -1.49 -8.85 -19.09
N TYR A 77 -2.00 -7.80 -18.45
CA TYR A 77 -1.45 -7.27 -17.23
C TYR A 77 -1.57 -8.29 -16.10
N GLU A 78 -2.73 -8.90 -15.93
CA GLU A 78 -2.99 -9.93 -14.91
C GLU A 78 -2.05 -11.13 -15.09
N GLU A 79 -1.90 -11.65 -16.31
CA GLU A 79 -0.97 -12.74 -16.64
C GLU A 79 0.49 -12.36 -16.33
N PHE A 80 0.91 -11.16 -16.71
CA PHE A 80 2.27 -10.70 -16.42
C PHE A 80 2.54 -10.60 -14.94
N VAL A 81 1.66 -9.94 -14.17
CA VAL A 81 1.84 -9.67 -12.74
C VAL A 81 1.80 -10.95 -11.93
N THR A 82 0.84 -11.84 -12.20
CA THR A 82 0.75 -13.13 -11.48
C THR A 82 1.97 -13.99 -11.71
N ARG A 83 2.46 -14.08 -12.95
CA ARG A 83 3.69 -14.81 -13.26
C ARG A 83 4.93 -14.18 -12.65
N TYR A 84 5.03 -12.83 -12.67
CA TYR A 84 6.19 -12.11 -12.17
C TYR A 84 6.35 -12.24 -10.65
N PHE A 85 5.24 -12.15 -9.90
CA PHE A 85 5.24 -12.23 -8.45
C PHE A 85 4.96 -13.63 -7.88
N GLY A 86 4.60 -14.60 -8.72
CA GLY A 86 4.34 -15.98 -8.30
C GLY A 86 3.01 -16.18 -7.56
N TYR A 87 1.97 -15.39 -7.90
CA TYR A 87 0.62 -15.53 -7.35
C TYR A 87 -0.35 -16.11 -8.38
N ASP A 88 -1.40 -16.81 -7.92
CA ASP A 88 -2.42 -17.37 -8.80
C ASP A 88 -3.37 -16.32 -9.38
N LYS A 89 -3.64 -15.24 -8.63
CA LYS A 89 -4.63 -14.23 -8.96
C LYS A 89 -4.14 -12.83 -8.57
N VAL A 90 -4.63 -11.84 -9.29
CA VAL A 90 -4.46 -10.42 -8.96
C VAL A 90 -5.79 -9.69 -9.04
N LEU A 91 -6.01 -8.76 -8.11
CA LEU A 91 -7.16 -7.87 -8.11
C LEU A 91 -6.65 -6.43 -8.10
N PRO A 92 -6.55 -5.75 -9.27
CA PRO A 92 -6.08 -4.38 -9.35
C PRO A 92 -7.06 -3.40 -8.71
N MET A 93 -6.52 -2.43 -7.97
CA MET A 93 -7.26 -1.31 -7.37
C MET A 93 -6.73 0.02 -7.91
N ASN A 94 -7.46 1.12 -7.69
CA ASN A 94 -7.07 2.43 -8.20
C ASN A 94 -5.96 3.08 -7.35
N THR A 95 -5.90 2.79 -6.06
CA THR A 95 -4.92 3.34 -5.12
C THR A 95 -4.40 2.28 -4.15
N GLY A 96 -3.25 2.56 -3.50
CA GLY A 96 -2.74 1.71 -2.44
C GLY A 96 -3.70 1.58 -1.25
N ALA A 97 -4.35 2.69 -0.86
CA ALA A 97 -5.35 2.66 0.21
C ALA A 97 -6.54 1.76 -0.12
N GLU A 98 -7.05 1.79 -1.36
CA GLU A 98 -8.11 0.87 -1.81
C GLU A 98 -7.65 -0.59 -1.82
N ALA A 99 -6.40 -0.85 -2.20
CA ALA A 99 -5.82 -2.20 -2.17
C ALA A 99 -5.73 -2.72 -0.73
N VAL A 100 -5.25 -1.91 0.21
CA VAL A 100 -5.19 -2.25 1.64
C VAL A 100 -6.59 -2.49 2.20
N GLU A 101 -7.54 -1.59 2.01
CA GLU A 101 -8.93 -1.76 2.45
C GLU A 101 -9.56 -3.05 1.89
N THR A 102 -9.27 -3.36 0.63
CA THR A 102 -9.74 -4.60 -0.01
C THR A 102 -9.08 -5.82 0.62
N ALA A 103 -7.79 -5.79 0.89
CA ALA A 103 -7.07 -6.88 1.55
C ALA A 103 -7.61 -7.14 2.97
N LEU A 104 -7.83 -6.07 3.77
CA LEU A 104 -8.44 -6.18 5.09
C LEU A 104 -9.84 -6.80 5.04
N LYS A 105 -10.68 -6.37 4.10
CA LYS A 105 -12.02 -6.93 3.90
C LYS A 105 -11.97 -8.40 3.48
N LEU A 106 -11.08 -8.76 2.55
CA LEU A 106 -10.90 -10.15 2.11
C LEU A 106 -10.38 -11.03 3.25
N CYS A 107 -9.45 -10.53 4.05
CA CYS A 107 -8.94 -11.21 5.22
C CYS A 107 -10.07 -11.52 6.22
N ARG A 108 -10.90 -10.55 6.55
CA ARG A 108 -12.07 -10.75 7.44
C ARG A 108 -13.08 -11.74 6.83
N LYS A 109 -13.38 -11.62 5.54
CA LYS A 109 -14.27 -12.55 4.86
C LYS A 109 -13.74 -13.99 4.90
N TRP A 110 -12.47 -14.17 4.60
CA TRP A 110 -11.78 -15.46 4.70
C TRP A 110 -11.81 -16.01 6.13
N ALA A 111 -11.58 -15.16 7.13
CA ALA A 111 -11.62 -15.55 8.53
C ALA A 111 -12.97 -16.16 8.92
N TYR A 112 -14.08 -15.60 8.48
CA TYR A 112 -15.42 -16.09 8.83
C TYR A 112 -15.88 -17.24 7.94
N GLU A 113 -15.60 -17.15 6.64
CA GLU A 113 -16.11 -18.17 5.70
C GLU A 113 -15.23 -19.41 5.58
N VAL A 114 -13.91 -19.27 5.75
CA VAL A 114 -12.93 -20.36 5.56
C VAL A 114 -12.33 -20.81 6.89
N LYS A 115 -11.71 -19.91 7.66
CA LYS A 115 -11.11 -20.22 8.97
C LYS A 115 -12.16 -20.50 10.04
N LYS A 116 -13.42 -20.10 9.82
CA LYS A 116 -14.59 -20.33 10.71
C LYS A 116 -14.47 -19.64 12.07
N LEU A 117 -13.84 -18.49 12.13
CA LEU A 117 -13.85 -17.68 13.34
C LEU A 117 -15.27 -17.21 13.69
N PRO A 118 -15.57 -16.97 15.00
CA PRO A 118 -16.83 -16.37 15.40
C PRO A 118 -17.03 -15.01 14.72
N LYS A 119 -18.28 -14.69 14.42
CA LYS A 119 -18.62 -13.43 13.75
C LYS A 119 -18.09 -12.23 14.53
N ASP A 120 -17.54 -11.26 13.78
CA ASP A 120 -17.05 -9.96 14.29
C ASP A 120 -15.86 -10.04 15.28
N THR A 121 -15.13 -11.17 15.32
CA THR A 121 -13.98 -11.39 16.21
C THR A 121 -12.62 -11.33 15.52
N ALA A 122 -12.58 -11.30 14.18
CA ALA A 122 -11.33 -11.38 13.44
C ALA A 122 -10.39 -10.20 13.76
N GLU A 123 -9.16 -10.53 14.13
CA GLU A 123 -8.08 -9.58 14.38
C GLU A 123 -7.05 -9.61 13.25
N ILE A 124 -6.43 -8.47 12.98
CA ILE A 124 -5.35 -8.33 12.02
C ILE A 124 -4.15 -7.69 12.74
N VAL A 125 -3.01 -8.35 12.66
CA VAL A 125 -1.76 -7.83 13.23
C VAL A 125 -1.14 -6.85 12.24
N VAL A 126 -0.64 -5.72 12.74
CA VAL A 126 0.04 -4.67 11.98
C VAL A 126 1.31 -4.23 12.71
N CYS A 127 2.25 -3.62 12.01
CA CYS A 127 3.47 -3.13 12.61
C CYS A 127 3.34 -1.67 13.08
N ARG A 128 4.10 -1.28 14.10
CA ARG A 128 4.29 0.13 14.47
C ARG A 128 4.92 0.92 13.31
N ASN A 129 4.68 2.22 13.27
CA ASN A 129 5.18 3.15 12.27
C ASN A 129 4.80 2.77 10.82
N ASN A 130 3.71 2.02 10.67
CA ASN A 130 3.20 1.66 9.36
C ASN A 130 2.63 2.87 8.60
N PHE A 131 2.66 2.78 7.27
CA PHE A 131 1.89 3.67 6.42
C PHE A 131 1.15 2.87 5.34
N HIS A 132 -0.15 2.77 5.50
CA HIS A 132 -1.01 2.02 4.56
C HIS A 132 -2.08 2.91 3.88
N GLY A 133 -2.07 4.21 4.15
CA GLY A 133 -3.03 5.18 3.65
C GLY A 133 -3.68 5.99 4.77
N ARG A 134 -4.76 6.72 4.45
CA ARG A 134 -5.41 7.67 5.36
C ARG A 134 -6.93 7.51 5.43
N THR A 135 -7.46 6.33 5.12
CA THR A 135 -8.88 6.02 5.31
C THR A 135 -9.19 5.82 6.79
N THR A 136 -10.46 5.91 7.17
CA THR A 136 -10.90 5.74 8.57
C THR A 136 -10.53 4.38 9.16
N THR A 137 -10.53 3.31 8.36
CA THR A 137 -10.06 2.00 8.83
C THR A 137 -8.54 2.00 9.03
N ILE A 138 -7.79 2.52 8.05
CA ILE A 138 -6.32 2.50 8.09
C ILE A 138 -5.77 3.35 9.23
N VAL A 139 -6.33 4.54 9.47
CA VAL A 139 -5.87 5.39 10.60
C VAL A 139 -6.18 4.77 11.96
N SER A 140 -7.11 3.80 12.03
CA SER A 140 -7.45 3.11 13.28
C SER A 140 -6.29 2.29 13.87
N PHE A 141 -5.29 1.95 13.05
CA PHE A 141 -4.09 1.25 13.50
C PHE A 141 -2.80 2.05 13.26
N SER A 142 -2.92 3.33 12.95
CA SER A 142 -1.78 4.27 12.95
C SER A 142 -1.40 4.64 14.37
N ILE A 143 -0.11 4.92 14.58
CA ILE A 143 0.39 5.52 15.83
C ILE A 143 0.92 6.94 15.60
N ASP A 144 0.81 7.45 14.36
CA ASP A 144 1.16 8.82 14.01
C ASP A 144 0.09 9.78 14.53
N PRO A 145 0.42 10.71 15.45
CA PRO A 145 -0.54 11.65 16.02
C PRO A 145 -1.27 12.49 14.97
N ASP A 146 -0.59 12.87 13.88
CA ASP A 146 -1.16 13.69 12.81
C ASP A 146 -2.18 12.90 11.97
N ALA A 147 -2.02 11.58 11.87
CA ALA A 147 -2.96 10.70 11.17
C ALA A 147 -4.07 10.15 12.08
N TYR A 148 -3.84 10.10 13.40
CA TYR A 148 -4.70 9.40 14.35
C TYR A 148 -5.59 10.35 15.18
N ASN A 149 -5.06 11.47 15.68
CA ASN A 149 -5.77 12.32 16.62
C ASN A 149 -7.04 12.94 16.03
N ASN A 150 -8.14 12.87 16.77
CA ASN A 150 -9.44 13.46 16.44
C ASN A 150 -10.15 12.88 15.21
N TYR A 151 -9.75 11.69 14.73
CA TYR A 151 -10.38 10.99 13.60
C TYR A 151 -11.23 9.77 14.02
N GLY A 152 -11.42 9.54 15.32
CA GLY A 152 -12.32 8.48 15.80
C GLY A 152 -13.81 8.75 15.53
N PRO A 153 -14.68 7.74 15.70
CA PRO A 153 -14.44 6.44 16.31
C PRO A 153 -13.62 5.51 15.43
N PHE A 154 -12.72 4.75 16.05
CA PHE A 154 -11.80 3.86 15.33
C PHE A 154 -12.40 2.49 15.05
N THR A 155 -12.03 1.92 13.91
CA THR A 155 -12.38 0.54 13.54
C THR A 155 -11.61 -0.44 14.44
N PRO A 156 -12.28 -1.36 15.17
CA PRO A 156 -11.64 -2.34 16.04
C PRO A 156 -11.03 -3.52 15.26
N GLY A 157 -10.30 -4.39 16.00
CA GLY A 157 -9.79 -5.65 15.49
C GLY A 157 -8.39 -5.54 14.90
N PHE A 158 -7.56 -4.65 15.43
CA PHE A 158 -6.15 -4.53 15.06
C PHE A 158 -5.25 -4.70 16.29
N VAL A 159 -4.16 -5.46 16.11
CA VAL A 159 -3.11 -5.66 17.11
C VAL A 159 -1.81 -5.08 16.57
N VAL A 160 -1.22 -4.12 17.27
CA VAL A 160 -0.02 -3.41 16.82
C VAL A 160 1.21 -4.00 17.50
N ILE A 161 2.19 -4.47 16.73
CA ILE A 161 3.47 -5.01 17.22
C ILE A 161 4.65 -4.18 16.71
N PRO A 162 5.86 -4.30 17.31
CA PRO A 162 7.05 -3.69 16.72
C PRO A 162 7.34 -4.24 15.32
N TYR A 163 7.87 -3.38 14.43
CA TYR A 163 8.41 -3.82 13.15
C TYR A 163 9.76 -4.53 13.36
N ASN A 164 10.08 -5.49 12.51
CA ASN A 164 11.31 -6.28 12.58
C ASN A 164 11.43 -7.16 13.86
N ASP A 165 10.29 -7.53 14.45
CA ASP A 165 10.19 -8.37 15.65
C ASP A 165 9.27 -9.58 15.39
N ALA A 166 9.87 -10.68 14.91
CA ALA A 166 9.13 -11.91 14.63
C ALA A 166 8.72 -12.65 15.93
N GLU A 167 9.39 -12.41 17.06
CA GLU A 167 9.02 -13.01 18.36
C GLU A 167 7.73 -12.35 18.89
N ALA A 168 7.59 -11.02 18.70
CA ALA A 168 6.34 -10.33 19.02
C ALA A 168 5.17 -10.87 18.20
N LEU A 169 5.40 -11.18 16.90
CA LEU A 169 4.38 -11.83 16.08
C LEU A 169 4.04 -13.22 16.61
N ALA A 170 5.05 -14.06 16.89
CA ALA A 170 4.83 -15.41 17.42
C ALA A 170 3.97 -15.37 18.70
N LYS A 171 4.34 -14.50 19.64
CA LYS A 171 3.59 -14.32 20.88
C LYS A 171 2.13 -13.96 20.65
N VAL A 172 1.87 -12.99 19.75
CA VAL A 172 0.48 -12.60 19.43
C VAL A 172 -0.29 -13.77 18.81
N LEU A 173 0.33 -14.53 17.90
CA LEU A 173 -0.31 -15.67 17.27
C LEU A 173 -0.66 -16.80 18.26
N ASP A 174 0.14 -16.99 19.32
CA ASP A 174 -0.15 -17.94 20.38
C ASP A 174 -1.24 -17.45 21.36
N GLU A 175 -1.26 -16.16 21.69
CA GLU A 175 -2.16 -15.57 22.68
C GLU A 175 -3.52 -15.15 22.08
N HIS A 176 -3.60 -14.86 20.78
CA HIS A 176 -4.77 -14.33 20.09
C HIS A 176 -5.34 -15.35 19.08
N PRO A 177 -6.26 -16.20 19.48
CA PRO A 177 -6.82 -17.27 18.61
C PRO A 177 -7.63 -16.73 17.42
N HIS A 178 -8.02 -15.47 17.45
CA HIS A 178 -8.83 -14.84 16.41
C HIS A 178 -8.02 -14.06 15.36
N VAL A 179 -6.69 -14.11 15.43
CA VAL A 179 -5.86 -13.49 14.39
C VAL A 179 -6.10 -14.18 13.05
N ALA A 180 -6.47 -13.37 12.06
CA ALA A 180 -6.78 -13.79 10.70
C ALA A 180 -5.69 -13.41 9.70
N GLY A 181 -4.99 -12.29 9.92
CA GLY A 181 -3.97 -11.77 9.02
C GLY A 181 -2.86 -11.02 9.73
N PHE A 182 -1.70 -10.97 9.08
CA PHE A 182 -0.59 -10.09 9.40
C PHE A 182 -0.30 -9.21 8.18
N LEU A 183 -0.50 -7.90 8.33
CA LEU A 183 -0.26 -6.88 7.31
C LEU A 183 1.08 -6.20 7.59
N VAL A 184 2.00 -6.24 6.64
CA VAL A 184 3.36 -5.74 6.81
C VAL A 184 3.89 -5.08 5.53
N GLU A 185 4.63 -3.99 5.69
CA GLU A 185 5.46 -3.42 4.63
C GLU A 185 6.75 -4.21 4.51
N PRO A 186 7.17 -4.64 3.32
CA PRO A 186 8.48 -5.30 3.17
C PRO A 186 9.66 -4.37 3.49
N ILE A 187 9.48 -3.08 3.28
CA ILE A 187 10.36 -1.98 3.71
C ILE A 187 9.44 -0.85 4.15
N GLN A 188 9.56 -0.38 5.38
CA GLN A 188 8.77 0.79 5.81
C GLN A 188 9.32 2.04 5.14
N GLY A 189 8.52 2.68 4.28
CA GLY A 189 8.91 3.85 3.50
C GLY A 189 8.76 5.15 4.27
N GLU A 190 7.55 5.50 4.66
CA GLU A 190 7.22 6.77 5.35
C GLU A 190 7.91 6.91 6.71
N ALA A 191 8.14 5.81 7.41
CA ALA A 191 8.85 5.81 8.69
C ALA A 191 10.35 6.15 8.57
N GLY A 192 10.92 6.21 7.36
CA GLY A 192 12.33 6.55 7.12
C GLY A 192 13.13 5.49 6.36
N ALA A 193 12.48 4.70 5.50
CA ALA A 193 13.08 3.63 4.70
C ALA A 193 13.77 2.56 5.56
N TYR A 194 13.04 2.01 6.53
CA TYR A 194 13.54 0.92 7.37
C TYR A 194 13.49 -0.42 6.63
N VAL A 195 14.67 -0.98 6.35
CA VAL A 195 14.84 -2.32 5.80
C VAL A 195 14.91 -3.29 6.97
N PRO A 196 14.11 -4.37 7.00
CA PRO A 196 14.17 -5.34 8.08
C PRO A 196 15.42 -6.21 7.98
N ASP A 197 15.76 -6.89 9.08
CA ASP A 197 16.84 -7.87 9.11
C ASP A 197 16.60 -9.01 8.12
N GLU A 198 17.69 -9.60 7.66
CA GLU A 198 17.62 -10.75 6.76
C GLU A 198 16.81 -11.89 7.39
N GLY A 199 15.89 -12.45 6.63
CA GLY A 199 15.04 -13.55 7.07
C GLY A 199 13.80 -13.16 7.89
N TYR A 200 13.65 -11.90 8.32
CA TYR A 200 12.51 -11.46 9.10
C TYR A 200 11.16 -11.78 8.42
N LEU A 201 10.97 -11.33 7.18
CA LEU A 201 9.72 -11.55 6.45
C LEU A 201 9.45 -13.05 6.20
N LYS A 202 10.50 -13.82 5.92
CA LYS A 202 10.38 -15.27 5.76
C LYS A 202 9.93 -15.93 7.05
N LYS A 203 10.51 -15.57 8.19
CA LYS A 203 10.11 -16.06 9.50
C LYS A 203 8.67 -15.70 9.82
N CYS A 204 8.26 -14.46 9.57
CA CYS A 204 6.86 -14.04 9.73
C CYS A 204 5.89 -14.81 8.83
N TYR A 205 6.26 -15.03 7.57
CA TYR A 205 5.48 -15.85 6.65
C TYR A 205 5.30 -17.28 7.17
N ASP A 206 6.37 -17.92 7.64
CA ASP A 206 6.33 -19.28 8.17
C ASP A 206 5.47 -19.38 9.43
N LEU A 207 5.57 -18.41 10.34
CA LEU A 207 4.69 -18.29 11.50
C LEU A 207 3.23 -18.16 11.11
N CYS A 208 2.90 -17.28 10.19
CA CYS A 208 1.54 -17.13 9.67
C CYS A 208 1.00 -18.42 9.08
N ARG A 209 1.82 -19.13 8.30
CA ARG A 209 1.44 -20.44 7.72
C ARG A 209 1.17 -21.49 8.79
N ALA A 210 2.02 -21.57 9.82
CA ALA A 210 1.87 -22.52 10.91
C ALA A 210 0.57 -22.30 11.71
N HIS A 211 0.14 -21.05 11.86
CA HIS A 211 -1.06 -20.67 12.62
C HIS A 211 -2.31 -20.50 11.73
N ASN A 212 -2.26 -20.86 10.45
CA ASN A 212 -3.36 -20.64 9.50
C ASN A 212 -3.82 -19.16 9.50
N VAL A 213 -2.88 -18.23 9.29
CA VAL A 213 -3.06 -16.78 9.24
C VAL A 213 -2.59 -16.29 7.88
N LEU A 214 -3.30 -15.34 7.29
CA LEU A 214 -2.92 -14.75 6.01
C LEU A 214 -1.73 -13.82 6.21
N PHE A 215 -0.71 -13.96 5.35
CA PHE A 215 0.40 -13.02 5.24
C PHE A 215 0.08 -12.01 4.13
N ILE A 216 0.02 -10.73 4.46
CA ILE A 216 -0.48 -9.63 3.62
C ILE A 216 0.59 -8.55 3.47
#